data_967d82f70997ffda0e35f65afd0037c3
#
_entry.id   967d82f70997ffda0e35f65afd0037c3
#
_cell.length_a   1.000
_cell.length_b   1.000
_cell.length_c   1.000
_cell.angle_alpha   90.00
_cell.angle_beta   90.00
_cell.angle_gamma   90.00
#
_symmetry.space_group_name_H-M   'P 1'
#
loop_
_entity.id
_entity.type
_entity.pdbx_description
1 polymer ?
#
loop_
_entity_poly.entity_id
_entity_poly.type
_entity_poly.pdbx_seq_one_letter_code
_entity_poly.pdbx_strand_id
1 'polypeptide(L)'
;MPEINININDQDYTVVCDPGEEQHLKSLASQIDFKVRELTKRFGKIGETRLMVMASLLMADQAQELTKQNKDNIIKIKSLEASLNENEKRTASNQNKSTDYVELTNEKINDLLSKIASIN
;
A
#
# COMPACT_ATOMS: atom_id res chain seq x y z
N MET A 1 3.31 -2.23 -32.62
CA MET A 1 3.30 -1.67 -31.26
C MET A 1 2.91 -0.21 -31.32
N PRO A 2 1.94 0.22 -30.54
CA PRO A 2 1.56 1.63 -30.52
C PRO A 2 2.67 2.51 -29.98
N GLU A 3 2.78 3.70 -30.54
CA GLU A 3 3.69 4.74 -30.08
C GLU A 3 2.87 5.84 -29.42
N ILE A 4 3.35 6.35 -28.30
CA ILE A 4 2.74 7.50 -27.62
C ILE A 4 3.77 8.60 -27.42
N ASN A 5 3.30 9.83 -27.41
CA ASN A 5 4.11 10.99 -27.05
C ASN A 5 3.89 11.32 -25.58
N ILE A 6 4.98 11.45 -24.85
CA ILE A 6 4.97 11.91 -23.47
C ILE A 6 5.73 13.22 -23.38
N ASN A 7 5.31 14.07 -22.44
CA ASN A 7 5.97 15.34 -22.18
C ASN A 7 6.54 15.31 -20.76
N ILE A 8 7.85 15.50 -20.65
CA ILE A 8 8.55 15.55 -19.38
C ILE A 8 9.42 16.79 -19.37
N ASN A 9 9.14 17.69 -18.45
CA ASN A 9 9.85 18.95 -18.26
C ASN A 9 9.89 19.78 -19.57
N ASP A 10 8.74 19.88 -20.23
CA ASP A 10 8.54 20.61 -21.51
C ASP A 10 9.30 20.01 -22.71
N GLN A 11 9.78 18.79 -22.58
CA GLN A 11 10.41 18.03 -23.66
C GLN A 11 9.49 16.87 -24.07
N ASP A 12 9.31 16.72 -25.37
CA ASP A 12 8.50 15.64 -25.93
C ASP A 12 9.35 14.42 -26.24
N TYR A 13 8.84 13.26 -25.84
CA TYR A 13 9.48 11.96 -26.10
C TYR A 13 8.46 11.01 -26.70
N THR A 14 8.85 10.28 -27.73
CA THR A 14 8.05 9.21 -28.31
C THR A 14 8.51 7.89 -27.69
N VAL A 15 7.58 7.16 -27.10
CA VAL A 15 7.86 5.84 -26.51
C VAL A 15 6.92 4.81 -27.08
N VAL A 16 7.39 3.57 -27.14
CA VAL A 16 6.64 2.42 -27.61
C VAL A 16 6.06 1.70 -26.40
N CYS A 17 4.83 1.25 -26.50
CA CYS A 17 4.16 0.52 -25.44
C CYS A 17 3.36 -0.66 -25.99
N ASP A 18 2.93 -1.54 -25.11
CA ASP A 18 2.01 -2.62 -25.47
C ASP A 18 0.60 -2.08 -25.71
N PRO A 19 -0.20 -2.73 -26.59
CA PRO A 19 -1.58 -2.32 -26.81
C PRO A 19 -2.37 -2.33 -25.49
N GLY A 20 -3.08 -1.23 -25.24
CA GLY A 20 -3.88 -1.06 -24.02
C GLY A 20 -3.13 -0.40 -22.85
N GLU A 21 -1.82 -0.20 -22.97
CA GLU A 21 -0.99 0.40 -21.92
C GLU A 21 -0.79 1.92 -22.07
N GLU A 22 -1.37 2.53 -23.11
CA GLU A 22 -1.14 3.94 -23.46
C GLU A 22 -1.50 4.88 -22.33
N GLN A 23 -2.66 4.73 -21.71
CA GLN A 23 -3.12 5.58 -20.61
C GLN A 23 -2.28 5.38 -19.35
N HIS A 24 -1.88 4.15 -19.11
CA HIS A 24 -1.01 3.82 -17.97
C HIS A 24 0.35 4.51 -18.10
N LEU A 25 0.97 4.44 -19.29
CA LEU A 25 2.25 5.11 -19.54
C LEU A 25 2.14 6.63 -19.46
N LYS A 26 1.05 7.22 -19.93
CA LYS A 26 0.81 8.66 -19.79
C LYS A 26 0.71 9.07 -18.32
N SER A 27 0.06 8.26 -17.50
CA SER A 27 -0.04 8.48 -16.06
C SER A 27 1.35 8.41 -15.40
N LEU A 28 2.15 7.41 -15.76
CA LEU A 28 3.53 7.28 -15.26
C LEU A 28 4.40 8.46 -15.70
N ALA A 29 4.25 8.90 -16.94
CA ALA A 29 4.97 10.07 -17.46
C ALA A 29 4.64 11.33 -16.67
N SER A 30 3.38 11.52 -16.27
CA SER A 30 2.97 12.64 -15.42
C SER A 30 3.66 12.61 -14.06
N GLN A 31 3.82 11.43 -13.49
CA GLN A 31 4.54 11.26 -12.21
C GLN A 31 6.02 11.63 -12.35
N ILE A 32 6.65 11.19 -13.43
CA ILE A 32 8.04 11.52 -13.73
C ILE A 32 8.20 13.01 -13.96
N ASP A 33 7.30 13.63 -14.74
CA ASP A 33 7.29 15.06 -15.01
C ASP A 33 7.22 15.86 -13.71
N PHE A 34 6.36 15.48 -12.79
CA PHE A 34 6.22 16.11 -11.47
C PHE A 34 7.54 16.05 -10.69
N LYS A 35 8.17 14.88 -10.63
CA LYS A 35 9.45 14.69 -9.94
C LYS A 35 10.58 15.53 -10.55
N VAL A 36 10.65 15.54 -11.87
CA VAL A 36 11.68 16.33 -12.59
C VAL A 36 11.48 17.82 -12.35
N ARG A 37 10.24 18.29 -12.35
CA ARG A 37 9.92 19.70 -12.07
C ARG A 37 10.26 20.08 -10.63
N GLU A 38 10.01 19.22 -9.66
CA GLU A 38 10.45 19.44 -8.27
C GLU A 38 11.96 19.56 -8.17
N LEU A 39 12.69 18.68 -8.84
CA LEU A 39 14.16 18.73 -8.85
C LEU A 39 14.68 19.99 -9.54
N THR A 40 14.05 20.43 -10.60
CA THR A 40 14.39 21.66 -11.30
C THR A 40 14.23 22.88 -10.38
N LYS A 41 13.16 22.93 -9.59
CA LYS A 41 12.94 23.98 -8.60
C LYS A 41 14.00 24.00 -7.51
N ARG A 42 14.48 22.82 -7.13
CA ARG A 42 15.42 22.65 -6.02
C ARG A 42 16.86 22.91 -6.42
N PHE A 43 17.27 22.46 -7.58
CA PHE A 43 18.66 22.46 -8.03
C PHE A 43 18.92 23.37 -9.24
N GLY A 44 17.87 23.96 -9.82
CA GLY A 44 17.97 24.81 -11.00
C GLY A 44 18.25 24.00 -12.28
N LYS A 45 18.76 24.69 -13.28
CA LYS A 45 19.05 24.07 -14.58
C LYS A 45 20.42 23.39 -14.54
N ILE A 46 20.45 22.13 -14.20
CA ILE A 46 21.69 21.32 -14.14
C ILE A 46 21.88 20.41 -15.35
N GLY A 47 21.00 20.54 -16.35
CA GLY A 47 20.99 19.68 -17.53
C GLY A 47 19.97 18.57 -17.43
N GLU A 48 19.36 18.27 -18.56
CA GLU A 48 18.24 17.33 -18.64
C GLU A 48 18.63 15.90 -18.26
N THR A 49 19.78 15.44 -18.73
CA THR A 49 20.28 14.11 -18.44
C THR A 49 20.52 13.93 -16.93
N ARG A 50 21.12 14.91 -16.29
CA ARG A 50 21.33 14.86 -14.82
C ARG A 50 20.04 14.87 -14.05
N LEU A 51 19.07 15.67 -14.48
CA LEU A 51 17.74 15.70 -13.86
C LEU A 51 17.05 14.34 -13.98
N MET A 52 17.13 13.71 -15.14
CA MET A 52 16.56 12.38 -15.36
C MET A 52 17.24 11.31 -14.49
N VAL A 53 18.55 11.36 -14.38
CA VAL A 53 19.31 10.43 -13.52
C VAL A 53 18.90 10.63 -12.07
N MET A 54 18.82 11.86 -11.59
CA MET A 54 18.41 12.16 -10.21
C MET A 54 16.97 11.71 -9.95
N ALA A 55 16.05 11.97 -10.88
CA ALA A 55 14.66 11.52 -10.77
C ALA A 55 14.59 10.00 -10.71
N SER A 56 15.36 9.32 -11.54
CA SER A 56 15.42 7.85 -11.56
C SER A 56 15.95 7.29 -10.25
N LEU A 57 16.99 7.90 -9.68
CA LEU A 57 17.53 7.49 -8.38
C LEU A 57 16.53 7.67 -7.25
N LEU A 58 15.82 8.79 -7.23
CA LEU A 58 14.76 9.03 -6.24
C LEU A 58 13.62 8.02 -6.36
N MET A 59 13.21 7.71 -7.57
CA MET A 59 12.14 6.73 -7.81
C MET A 59 12.58 5.31 -7.42
N ALA A 60 13.82 4.95 -7.71
CA ALA A 60 14.40 3.68 -7.29
C ALA A 60 14.47 3.57 -5.76
N ASP A 61 14.85 4.63 -5.09
CA ASP A 61 14.89 4.68 -3.63
C ASP A 61 13.49 4.52 -3.03
N GLN A 62 12.49 5.20 -3.58
CA GLN A 62 11.11 5.05 -3.16
C GLN A 62 10.59 3.62 -3.38
N ALA A 63 10.96 3.01 -4.50
CA ALA A 63 10.58 1.64 -4.80
C ALA A 63 11.19 0.65 -3.79
N GLN A 64 12.45 0.85 -3.40
CA GLN A 64 13.09 0.06 -2.35
C GLN A 64 12.40 0.22 -1.00
N GLU A 65 12.07 1.46 -0.63
CA GLU A 65 11.38 1.74 0.63
C GLU A 65 10.01 1.08 0.68
N LEU A 66 9.24 1.15 -0.41
CA LEU A 66 7.94 0.48 -0.51
C LEU A 66 8.08 -1.04 -0.43
N THR A 67 9.10 -1.61 -1.06
CA THR A 67 9.38 -3.05 -1.00
C THR A 67 9.70 -3.47 0.44
N LYS A 68 10.50 -2.68 1.15
CA LYS A 68 10.83 -2.90 2.56
C LYS A 68 9.59 -2.85 3.44
N GLN A 69 8.74 -1.83 3.27
CA GLN A 69 7.48 -1.71 4.00
C GLN A 69 6.56 -2.89 3.74
N ASN A 70 6.47 -3.37 2.50
CA ASN A 70 5.68 -4.55 2.15
C ASN A 70 6.19 -5.80 2.85
N LYS A 71 7.50 -6.00 2.90
CA LYS A 71 8.10 -7.14 3.63
C LYS A 71 7.79 -7.06 5.12
N ASP A 72 7.94 -5.88 5.72
CA ASP A 72 7.63 -5.66 7.13
C ASP A 72 6.15 -5.90 7.43
N ASN A 73 5.26 -5.46 6.54
CA ASN A 73 3.83 -5.69 6.66
C ASN A 73 3.47 -7.17 6.53
N ILE A 74 4.11 -7.90 5.63
CA ILE A 74 3.91 -9.35 5.47
C ILE A 74 4.33 -10.08 6.74
N ILE A 75 5.47 -9.69 7.33
CA ILE A 75 5.94 -10.25 8.60
C ILE A 75 4.94 -9.98 9.72
N LYS A 76 4.40 -8.76 9.81
CA LYS A 76 3.36 -8.39 10.78
C LYS A 76 2.09 -9.21 10.59
N ILE A 77 1.64 -9.38 9.37
CA ILE A 77 0.44 -10.17 9.05
C ILE A 77 0.64 -11.62 9.49
N LYS A 78 1.78 -12.22 9.15
CA LYS A 78 2.11 -13.60 9.57
C LYS A 78 2.18 -13.72 11.08
N SER A 79 2.76 -12.74 11.76
CA SER A 79 2.83 -12.70 13.23
C SER A 79 1.44 -12.61 13.86
N LEU A 80 0.56 -11.77 13.31
CA LEU A 80 -0.82 -11.63 13.77
C LEU A 80 -1.63 -12.91 13.52
N GLU A 81 -1.46 -13.54 12.35
CA GLU A 81 -2.10 -14.83 12.04
C GLU A 81 -1.66 -15.91 13.01
N ALA A 82 -0.37 -15.98 13.32
CA ALA A 82 0.16 -16.93 14.31
C ALA A 82 -0.43 -16.70 15.69
N SER A 83 -0.58 -15.43 16.11
CA SER A 83 -1.21 -15.07 17.38
C SER A 83 -2.69 -15.46 17.43
N LEU A 84 -3.42 -15.24 16.32
CA LEU A 84 -4.82 -15.64 16.20
C LEU A 84 -4.98 -17.17 16.27
N ASN A 85 -4.12 -17.91 15.59
CA ASN A 85 -4.11 -19.37 15.63
C ASN A 85 -3.81 -19.90 17.03
N GLU A 86 -2.89 -19.31 17.76
CA GLU A 86 -2.62 -19.66 19.16
C GLU A 86 -3.83 -19.40 20.05
N ASN A 87 -4.48 -18.27 19.89
CA ASN A 87 -5.70 -17.94 20.64
C ASN A 87 -6.83 -18.92 20.33
N GLU A 88 -7.01 -19.30 19.07
CA GLU A 88 -7.98 -20.33 18.66
C GLU A 88 -7.65 -21.69 19.29
N LYS A 89 -6.39 -22.09 19.28
CA LYS A 89 -5.93 -23.33 19.91
C LYS A 89 -6.14 -23.31 21.42
N ARG A 90 -5.85 -22.20 22.09
CA ARG A 90 -6.10 -22.02 23.51
C ARG A 90 -7.59 -22.09 23.82
N THR A 91 -8.42 -21.46 23.01
CA THR A 91 -9.88 -21.53 23.14
C THR A 91 -10.36 -22.94 22.93
N ALA A 92 -9.85 -23.68 21.96
CA ALA A 92 -10.19 -25.08 21.69
C ALA A 92 -9.73 -26.03 22.81
N SER A 93 -8.51 -25.82 23.36
CA SER A 93 -8.00 -26.65 24.46
C SER A 93 -8.64 -26.33 25.81
N ASN A 94 -9.15 -25.13 25.99
CA ASN A 94 -9.88 -24.69 27.17
C ASN A 94 -11.40 -24.89 27.07
N GLN A 95 -11.90 -25.46 25.95
CA GLN A 95 -13.33 -25.68 25.75
C GLN A 95 -13.97 -26.53 26.85
N ASN A 96 -13.24 -27.44 27.48
CA ASN A 96 -13.74 -28.26 28.59
C ASN A 96 -13.76 -27.53 29.94
N LYS A 97 -13.04 -26.40 30.09
CA LYS A 97 -12.99 -25.61 31.32
C LYS A 97 -13.77 -24.30 31.25
N SER A 98 -14.19 -23.87 30.06
CA SER A 98 -14.76 -22.54 29.86
C SER A 98 -16.09 -22.53 29.12
N THR A 99 -16.79 -23.68 28.99
CA THR A 99 -18.18 -23.69 28.51
C THR A 99 -19.05 -22.75 29.36
N ASP A 100 -18.85 -22.73 30.68
CA ASP A 100 -19.51 -21.81 31.59
C ASP A 100 -19.12 -20.35 31.34
N TYR A 101 -17.83 -20.09 31.03
CA TYR A 101 -17.34 -18.76 30.73
C TYR A 101 -17.84 -18.20 29.41
N VAL A 102 -17.94 -19.04 28.37
CA VAL A 102 -18.44 -18.63 27.05
C VAL A 102 -19.94 -18.38 27.12
N GLU A 103 -20.68 -19.19 27.84
CA GLU A 103 -22.11 -18.98 28.08
C GLU A 103 -22.37 -17.69 28.87
N LEU A 104 -21.62 -17.43 29.93
CA LEU A 104 -21.70 -16.20 30.70
C LEU A 104 -21.34 -14.96 29.87
N THR A 105 -20.33 -15.05 29.00
CA THR A 105 -19.94 -13.97 28.13
C THR A 105 -21.00 -13.72 27.06
N ASN A 106 -21.60 -14.76 26.50
CA ASN A 106 -22.68 -14.66 25.53
C ASN A 106 -23.95 -14.07 26.16
N GLU A 107 -24.28 -14.46 27.40
CA GLU A 107 -25.40 -13.87 28.15
C GLU A 107 -25.17 -12.38 28.40
N LYS A 108 -23.98 -11.97 28.79
CA LYS A 108 -23.61 -10.55 28.96
C LYS A 108 -23.68 -9.77 27.67
N ILE A 109 -23.23 -10.33 26.55
CA ILE A 109 -23.34 -9.70 25.23
C ILE A 109 -24.80 -9.56 24.82
N ASN A 110 -25.62 -10.59 25.03
CA ASN A 110 -27.04 -10.54 24.74
C ASN A 110 -27.78 -9.53 25.61
N ASP A 111 -27.40 -9.41 26.89
CA ASP A 111 -27.97 -8.42 27.79
C ASP A 111 -27.58 -6.98 27.36
N LEU A 112 -26.35 -6.77 26.94
CA LEU A 112 -25.89 -5.49 26.40
C LEU A 112 -26.60 -5.12 25.11
N LEU A 113 -26.77 -6.07 24.20
CA LEU A 113 -27.50 -5.88 22.95
C LEU A 113 -28.98 -5.56 23.21
N SER A 114 -29.58 -6.24 24.18
CA SER A 114 -30.96 -5.98 24.61
C SER A 114 -31.11 -4.57 25.19
N LYS A 115 -30.15 -4.11 25.99
CA LYS A 115 -30.13 -2.76 26.54
C LYS A 115 -29.95 -1.70 25.46
N ILE A 116 -29.09 -1.94 24.47
CA ILE A 116 -28.87 -1.04 23.34
C ILE A 116 -30.13 -0.95 22.49
N ALA A 117 -30.83 -2.08 22.26
CA ALA A 117 -32.09 -2.12 21.51
C ALA A 117 -33.21 -1.40 22.25
N SER A 118 -33.19 -1.36 23.59
CA SER A 118 -34.24 -0.69 24.37
C SER A 118 -34.03 0.82 24.49
N ILE A 119 -32.87 1.35 24.14
CA ILE A 119 -32.53 2.79 24.16
C ILE A 119 -33.03 3.51 22.90
N ASN A 120 -33.30 2.79 21.85
CA ASN A 120 -33.92 3.35 20.65
C ASN A 120 -35.45 3.31 20.78
#